data_8d2e80e42908295d362162a6603f2c50
#
_entry.id   8d2e80e42908295d362162a6603f2c50
#
_cell.length_a   1.000
_cell.length_b   1.000
_cell.length_c   1.000
_cell.angle_alpha   90.00
_cell.angle_beta   90.00
_cell.angle_gamma   90.00
#
_symmetry.space_group_name_H-M   'P 1'
#
loop_
_entity.id
_entity.type
_entity.pdbx_description
1 polymer ?
#
loop_
_entity_poly.entity_id
_entity_poly.type
_entity_poly.pdbx_seq_one_letter_code
_entity_poly.pdbx_strand_id
1 'polypeptide(L)'
;TFAGTLTNTVITDNAIELDSSELFDAASGNFDDETTRFFDSGVSNSDFFASGNYEFANVIDIGAKHTARITASLTQTSDNPDNLFDNRTGNFDDASSNFDGDTPANCNAHIEIATSDDNTTYTDFRAFVIGEYTARFFKFRVVLISRDGASTPVVSEVTVTVDMQDRIFSGNDIVSGTGTKSITFTNPFK
;
A
#
# COMPACT_ATOMS: atom_id res chain seq x y z
N THR A 1 8.66 -0.58 -10.55
CA THR A 1 7.81 -1.71 -11.01
C THR A 1 7.27 -2.41 -9.78
N PHE A 2 5.97 -2.46 -9.64
CA PHE A 2 5.31 -3.19 -8.58
C PHE A 2 5.37 -4.71 -8.88
N ALA A 3 5.89 -5.49 -7.96
CA ALA A 3 6.08 -6.94 -8.10
C ALA A 3 5.48 -7.70 -6.90
N GLY A 4 4.32 -7.24 -6.42
CA GLY A 4 3.64 -7.80 -5.26
C GLY A 4 2.38 -8.58 -5.62
N THR A 5 1.65 -8.97 -4.59
CA THR A 5 0.36 -9.67 -4.71
C THR A 5 -0.78 -8.66 -4.57
N LEU A 6 -1.65 -8.64 -5.57
CA LEU A 6 -2.84 -7.82 -5.66
C LEU A 6 -4.05 -8.59 -5.13
N THR A 7 -4.87 -7.96 -4.31
CA THR A 7 -6.18 -8.48 -3.88
C THR A 7 -7.18 -7.34 -3.95
N ASN A 8 -8.15 -7.41 -4.85
CA ASN A 8 -9.12 -6.34 -5.15
C ASN A 8 -8.43 -4.99 -5.44
N THR A 9 -7.26 -5.04 -6.04
CA THR A 9 -6.46 -3.86 -6.42
C THR A 9 -5.89 -4.07 -7.81
N VAL A 10 -5.64 -2.97 -8.51
CA VAL A 10 -5.05 -2.92 -9.84
C VAL A 10 -3.87 -1.94 -9.84
N ILE A 11 -2.98 -2.08 -10.82
CA ILE A 11 -1.90 -1.12 -11.06
C ILE A 11 -2.20 -0.38 -12.36
N THR A 12 -2.49 0.90 -12.23
CA THR A 12 -2.79 1.81 -13.36
C THR A 12 -1.80 2.96 -13.30
N ASP A 13 -1.16 3.29 -14.42
CA ASP A 13 -0.21 4.41 -14.55
C ASP A 13 0.88 4.45 -13.46
N ASN A 14 1.34 3.26 -13.05
CA ASN A 14 2.34 3.09 -11.99
C ASN A 14 1.85 3.54 -10.60
N ALA A 15 0.56 3.52 -10.36
CA ALA A 15 -0.08 3.69 -9.04
C ALA A 15 -0.91 2.45 -8.68
N ILE A 16 -1.15 2.23 -7.40
CA ILE A 16 -2.01 1.17 -6.89
C ILE A 16 -3.38 1.78 -6.59
N GLU A 17 -4.42 1.17 -7.12
CA GLU A 17 -5.81 1.59 -6.96
C GLU A 17 -6.68 0.39 -6.57
N LEU A 18 -7.89 0.64 -6.07
CA LEU A 18 -8.89 -0.41 -5.94
C LEU A 18 -9.33 -0.86 -7.33
N ASP A 19 -9.52 -2.16 -7.48
CA ASP A 19 -10.12 -2.71 -8.69
C ASP A 19 -11.63 -2.46 -8.70
N SER A 20 -12.23 -2.51 -9.90
CA SER A 20 -13.66 -2.45 -10.04
C SER A 20 -14.31 -3.71 -9.49
N SER A 21 -15.37 -3.55 -8.70
CA SER A 21 -16.15 -4.68 -8.19
C SER A 21 -17.08 -5.27 -9.26
N GLU A 22 -17.34 -4.55 -10.33
CA GLU A 22 -18.16 -4.99 -11.44
C GLU A 22 -17.30 -5.46 -12.62
N LEU A 23 -17.36 -6.75 -12.88
CA LEU A 23 -16.77 -7.32 -14.08
C LEU A 23 -17.75 -7.19 -15.25
N PHE A 24 -17.25 -6.85 -16.41
CA PHE A 24 -18.01 -6.84 -17.67
C PHE A 24 -18.77 -8.16 -17.92
N ASP A 25 -18.22 -9.29 -17.45
CA ASP A 25 -18.84 -10.62 -17.52
C ASP A 25 -20.05 -10.81 -16.58
N ALA A 26 -20.23 -9.94 -15.59
CA ALA A 26 -21.37 -9.99 -14.67
C ALA A 26 -22.60 -9.22 -15.22
N ALA A 27 -22.43 -8.45 -16.29
CA ALA A 27 -23.52 -7.75 -16.93
C ALA A 27 -24.47 -8.73 -17.57
N SER A 28 -25.71 -8.85 -17.05
CA SER A 28 -26.76 -9.67 -17.61
C SER A 28 -27.63 -8.81 -18.50
N GLY A 29 -27.64 -9.09 -19.81
CA GLY A 29 -28.50 -8.41 -20.79
C GLY A 29 -27.95 -8.51 -22.20
N ASN A 30 -28.76 -8.15 -23.20
CA ASN A 30 -28.32 -8.06 -24.58
C ASN A 30 -27.82 -6.65 -24.90
N PHE A 31 -26.84 -6.52 -25.80
CA PHE A 31 -26.25 -5.26 -26.24
C PHE A 31 -27.25 -4.24 -26.83
N ASP A 32 -28.42 -4.71 -27.26
CA ASP A 32 -29.51 -3.93 -27.86
C ASP A 32 -30.71 -3.72 -26.92
N ASP A 33 -30.59 -4.11 -25.64
CA ASP A 33 -31.66 -3.87 -24.67
C ASP A 33 -31.56 -2.43 -24.15
N GLU A 34 -32.55 -1.62 -24.48
CA GLU A 34 -32.63 -0.21 -24.04
C GLU A 34 -32.70 -0.04 -22.52
N THR A 35 -32.97 -1.12 -21.78
CA THR A 35 -33.08 -1.11 -20.31
C THR A 35 -31.83 -1.54 -19.60
N THR A 36 -30.89 -2.20 -20.29
CA THR A 36 -29.58 -2.62 -19.79
C THR A 36 -28.49 -2.02 -20.67
N ARG A 37 -28.25 -0.73 -20.53
CA ARG A 37 -27.20 -0.05 -21.28
C ARG A 37 -25.85 -0.36 -20.65
N PHE A 38 -24.94 -0.95 -21.43
CA PHE A 38 -23.53 -1.15 -21.04
C PHE A 38 -22.77 0.14 -20.77
N PHE A 39 -23.33 1.30 -21.17
CA PHE A 39 -22.63 2.59 -21.11
C PHE A 39 -23.49 3.74 -20.61
N ASP A 40 -24.73 3.51 -20.21
CA ASP A 40 -25.59 4.62 -19.78
C ASP A 40 -26.71 4.15 -18.85
N SER A 41 -26.85 4.88 -17.78
CA SER A 41 -27.90 4.87 -16.78
C SER A 41 -27.88 3.75 -15.73
N GLY A 42 -27.30 4.03 -14.61
CA GLY A 42 -27.61 3.45 -13.30
C GLY A 42 -26.74 2.27 -12.87
N VAL A 43 -25.84 1.82 -13.72
CA VAL A 43 -24.65 1.10 -13.24
C VAL A 43 -23.58 2.17 -13.09
N SER A 44 -23.27 2.53 -11.87
CA SER A 44 -22.12 3.35 -11.55
C SER A 44 -20.89 2.66 -12.14
N ASN A 45 -20.25 3.25 -13.15
CA ASN A 45 -18.98 2.73 -13.72
C ASN A 45 -17.84 2.75 -12.72
N SER A 46 -18.12 3.06 -11.49
CA SER A 46 -17.22 3.40 -10.41
C SER A 46 -17.44 2.61 -9.13
N ASP A 47 -18.11 1.44 -9.23
CA ASP A 47 -18.21 0.60 -8.04
C ASP A 47 -16.89 -0.13 -7.80
N PHE A 48 -16.03 0.53 -7.06
CA PHE A 48 -14.80 -0.06 -6.56
C PHE A 48 -15.09 -1.06 -5.44
N PHE A 49 -14.23 -2.04 -5.28
CA PHE A 49 -14.26 -2.87 -4.08
C PHE A 49 -14.19 -1.98 -2.82
N ALA A 50 -14.98 -2.32 -1.80
CA ALA A 50 -14.96 -1.59 -0.53
C ALA A 50 -13.58 -1.60 0.15
N SER A 51 -12.77 -2.63 -0.12
CA SER A 51 -11.38 -2.69 0.31
C SER A 51 -10.56 -3.63 -0.57
N GLY A 52 -9.28 -3.31 -0.70
CA GLY A 52 -8.29 -4.13 -1.36
C GLY A 52 -6.94 -3.98 -0.69
N ASN A 53 -5.98 -4.81 -1.07
CA ASN A 53 -4.63 -4.69 -0.58
C ASN A 53 -3.58 -5.08 -1.63
N TYR A 54 -2.40 -4.48 -1.48
CA TYR A 54 -1.22 -4.82 -2.22
C TYR A 54 -0.11 -5.24 -1.25
N GLU A 55 0.26 -6.53 -1.25
CA GLU A 55 1.36 -7.05 -0.45
C GLU A 55 2.66 -6.99 -1.26
N PHE A 56 3.68 -6.31 -0.73
CA PHE A 56 4.98 -6.20 -1.40
C PHE A 56 5.67 -7.57 -1.46
N ALA A 57 6.23 -7.93 -2.63
CA ALA A 57 6.97 -9.18 -2.81
C ALA A 57 8.24 -9.26 -1.96
N ASN A 58 8.87 -8.10 -1.70
CA ASN A 58 10.13 -8.04 -0.99
C ASN A 58 9.92 -8.08 0.53
N VAL A 59 10.55 -9.06 1.15
CA VAL A 59 10.68 -9.14 2.61
C VAL A 59 11.96 -8.44 3.03
N ILE A 60 11.88 -7.56 4.02
CA ILE A 60 13.07 -6.92 4.58
C ILE A 60 13.68 -7.87 5.62
N ASP A 61 14.90 -8.36 5.36
CA ASP A 61 15.69 -9.18 6.30
C ASP A 61 16.83 -8.34 6.87
N ILE A 62 16.83 -8.08 8.16
CA ILE A 62 17.90 -7.35 8.87
C ILE A 62 19.01 -8.28 9.42
N GLY A 63 19.01 -9.55 8.98
CA GLY A 63 20.07 -10.53 9.21
C GLY A 63 19.96 -11.32 10.51
N ALA A 64 19.48 -10.72 11.58
CA ALA A 64 19.20 -11.38 12.86
C ALA A 64 18.04 -10.64 13.57
N LYS A 65 17.50 -11.24 14.63
CA LYS A 65 16.48 -10.59 15.45
C LYS A 65 17.08 -9.40 16.18
N HIS A 66 16.66 -8.20 15.82
CA HIS A 66 17.07 -6.94 16.42
C HIS A 66 15.90 -5.99 16.56
N THR A 67 16.06 -5.02 17.45
CA THR A 67 15.16 -3.88 17.48
C THR A 67 15.64 -2.86 16.45
N ALA A 68 14.76 -2.49 15.54
CA ALA A 68 14.99 -1.47 14.53
C ALA A 68 13.87 -0.42 14.62
N ARG A 69 14.22 0.83 14.39
CA ARG A 69 13.25 1.90 14.20
C ARG A 69 12.80 1.87 12.76
N ILE A 70 11.48 1.74 12.56
CA ILE A 70 10.88 1.75 11.23
C ILE A 70 10.07 3.01 11.05
N THR A 71 10.30 3.68 9.91
CA THR A 71 9.49 4.79 9.43
C THR A 71 8.97 4.46 8.05
N ALA A 72 7.80 4.96 7.71
CA ALA A 72 7.25 4.82 6.37
C ALA A 72 6.50 6.08 5.97
N SER A 73 6.49 6.35 4.68
CA SER A 73 5.67 7.38 4.05
C SER A 73 4.87 6.76 2.91
N LEU A 74 3.68 7.30 2.70
CA LEU A 74 2.77 6.90 1.64
C LEU A 74 2.27 8.18 0.96
N THR A 75 2.46 8.26 -0.36
CA THR A 75 1.91 9.34 -1.18
C THR A 75 0.66 8.84 -1.85
N GLN A 76 -0.46 9.47 -1.56
CA GLN A 76 -1.75 9.12 -2.15
C GLN A 76 -2.48 10.36 -2.61
N THR A 77 -3.27 10.19 -3.66
CA THR A 77 -4.37 11.05 -4.08
C THR A 77 -5.65 10.24 -4.06
N SER A 78 -6.75 10.83 -4.46
CA SER A 78 -8.01 10.14 -4.62
C SER A 78 -8.53 10.39 -6.02
N ASP A 79 -9.16 9.39 -6.60
CA ASP A 79 -9.90 9.49 -7.84
C ASP A 79 -11.37 9.16 -7.61
N ASN A 80 -12.23 9.93 -8.26
CA ASN A 80 -13.66 9.69 -8.33
C ASN A 80 -14.11 9.89 -9.77
N PRO A 81 -14.19 8.82 -10.56
CA PRO A 81 -14.56 8.90 -11.98
C PRO A 81 -15.97 9.46 -12.22
N ASP A 82 -16.89 9.37 -11.24
CA ASP A 82 -18.23 9.94 -11.38
C ASP A 82 -18.23 11.48 -11.37
N ASN A 83 -17.16 12.10 -10.88
CA ASN A 83 -16.99 13.57 -10.87
C ASN A 83 -16.33 14.11 -12.14
N LEU A 84 -16.00 13.25 -13.11
CA LEU A 84 -15.46 13.71 -14.37
C LEU A 84 -16.51 14.52 -15.15
N PHE A 85 -16.04 15.49 -15.93
CA PHE A 85 -16.86 16.38 -16.75
C PHE A 85 -17.86 15.61 -17.63
N ASP A 86 -17.44 14.50 -18.22
CA ASP A 86 -18.25 13.68 -19.14
C ASP A 86 -19.37 12.90 -18.43
N ASN A 87 -19.27 12.70 -17.11
CA ASN A 87 -20.24 11.96 -16.31
C ASN A 87 -21.29 12.86 -15.66
N ARG A 88 -21.23 14.16 -15.88
CA ARG A 88 -22.21 15.09 -15.31
C ARG A 88 -23.51 15.09 -16.10
N THR A 89 -24.62 14.83 -15.41
CA THR A 89 -25.98 14.96 -15.94
C THR A 89 -26.53 16.33 -15.58
N GLY A 90 -27.03 17.07 -16.57
CA GLY A 90 -27.68 18.38 -16.36
C GLY A 90 -27.06 19.50 -17.18
N ASN A 91 -27.62 20.69 -17.06
CA ASN A 91 -27.08 21.87 -17.73
C ASN A 91 -25.90 22.46 -16.94
N PHE A 92 -24.93 23.05 -17.62
CA PHE A 92 -23.79 23.71 -17.01
C PHE A 92 -24.15 24.80 -16.01
N ASP A 93 -25.25 25.51 -16.26
CA ASP A 93 -25.73 26.59 -15.41
C ASP A 93 -26.33 26.12 -14.07
N ASP A 94 -26.69 24.84 -13.98
CA ASP A 94 -27.28 24.23 -12.80
C ASP A 94 -26.21 23.58 -11.90
N ALA A 95 -24.94 23.54 -12.33
CA ALA A 95 -23.84 22.93 -11.59
C ALA A 95 -23.45 23.81 -10.38
N SER A 96 -23.78 23.36 -9.20
CA SER A 96 -23.40 24.02 -7.93
C SER A 96 -22.04 23.61 -7.40
N SER A 97 -21.33 22.70 -8.07
CA SER A 97 -20.00 22.21 -7.70
C SER A 97 -18.97 22.57 -8.76
N ASN A 98 -17.72 22.73 -8.35
CA ASN A 98 -16.61 23.00 -9.24
C ASN A 98 -16.41 21.85 -10.25
N PHE A 99 -15.88 22.17 -11.43
CA PHE A 99 -15.61 21.20 -12.49
C PHE A 99 -14.36 20.35 -12.26
N ASP A 100 -13.67 20.56 -11.17
CA ASP A 100 -12.38 19.95 -10.80
C ASP A 100 -12.49 18.79 -9.80
N GLY A 101 -13.70 18.25 -9.59
CA GLY A 101 -13.87 17.07 -8.75
C GLY A 101 -13.81 17.33 -7.25
N ASP A 102 -14.23 18.48 -6.79
CA ASP A 102 -14.10 19.00 -5.41
C ASP A 102 -15.00 18.31 -4.37
N THR A 103 -15.55 17.13 -4.67
CA THR A 103 -16.18 16.32 -3.63
C THR A 103 -15.08 15.58 -2.87
N PRO A 104 -14.94 15.76 -1.55
CA PRO A 104 -13.95 15.03 -0.78
C PRO A 104 -14.15 13.55 -1.03
N ALA A 105 -13.14 12.90 -1.60
CA ALA A 105 -13.20 11.48 -1.85
C ALA A 105 -13.31 10.73 -0.52
N ASN A 106 -14.28 9.87 -0.42
CA ASN A 106 -14.55 9.07 0.77
C ASN A 106 -13.74 7.76 0.74
N CYS A 107 -12.47 7.89 0.47
CA CYS A 107 -11.52 6.79 0.38
C CYS A 107 -10.23 7.08 1.14
N ASN A 108 -9.46 6.05 1.45
CA ASN A 108 -8.19 6.18 2.16
C ASN A 108 -7.29 4.99 1.89
N ALA A 109 -5.97 5.17 2.04
CA ALA A 109 -5.03 4.07 2.10
C ALA A 109 -4.12 4.17 3.33
N HIS A 110 -3.67 3.02 3.83
CA HIS A 110 -2.73 2.94 4.94
C HIS A 110 -1.79 1.75 4.77
N ILE A 111 -0.67 1.82 5.48
CA ILE A 111 0.33 0.74 5.48
C ILE A 111 0.05 -0.19 6.65
N GLU A 112 0.23 -1.49 6.42
CA GLU A 112 0.26 -2.51 7.46
C GLU A 112 1.59 -3.25 7.45
N ILE A 113 1.93 -3.80 8.61
CA ILE A 113 3.17 -4.55 8.86
C ILE A 113 2.87 -5.91 9.47
N ALA A 114 3.61 -6.93 9.04
CA ALA A 114 3.73 -8.23 9.68
C ALA A 114 5.22 -8.54 9.95
N THR A 115 5.51 -9.20 11.06
CA THR A 115 6.88 -9.48 11.51
C THR A 115 7.10 -10.97 11.72
N SER A 116 8.34 -11.42 11.52
CA SER A 116 8.75 -12.82 11.73
C SER A 116 10.20 -12.90 12.20
N ASP A 117 10.52 -13.97 12.91
CA ASP A 117 11.90 -14.28 13.30
C ASP A 117 12.55 -15.36 12.40
N ASP A 118 11.74 -16.14 11.67
CA ASP A 118 12.14 -17.32 10.90
C ASP A 118 11.83 -17.25 9.39
N ASN A 119 11.20 -16.17 8.92
CA ASN A 119 10.71 -15.98 7.56
C ASN A 119 9.61 -16.98 7.12
N THR A 120 9.05 -17.73 8.02
CA THR A 120 7.99 -18.71 7.74
C THR A 120 6.71 -18.40 8.48
N THR A 121 6.83 -18.11 9.78
CA THR A 121 5.70 -17.78 10.64
C THR A 121 5.67 -16.28 10.88
N TYR A 122 4.66 -15.62 10.30
CA TYR A 122 4.46 -14.18 10.47
C TYR A 122 3.33 -13.91 11.45
N THR A 123 3.44 -12.78 12.16
CA THR A 123 2.28 -12.21 12.87
C THR A 123 1.20 -11.83 11.87
N ASP A 124 -0.04 -11.67 12.36
CA ASP A 124 -1.07 -11.03 11.54
C ASP A 124 -0.64 -9.62 11.12
N PHE A 125 -1.07 -9.20 9.93
CA PHE A 125 -0.89 -7.83 9.50
C PHE A 125 -1.66 -6.87 10.43
N ARG A 126 -1.01 -5.79 10.81
CA ARG A 126 -1.59 -4.74 11.65
C ARG A 126 -1.21 -3.36 11.11
N ALA A 127 -2.04 -2.38 11.41
CA ALA A 127 -1.76 -1.00 11.02
C ALA A 127 -0.35 -0.59 11.46
N PHE A 128 0.42 -0.06 10.52
CA PHE A 128 1.78 0.39 10.78
C PHE A 128 1.76 1.69 11.57
N VAL A 129 2.55 1.74 12.63
CA VAL A 129 2.81 2.93 13.41
C VAL A 129 4.32 3.15 13.44
N ILE A 130 4.77 4.38 13.18
CA ILE A 130 6.19 4.73 13.27
C ILE A 130 6.70 4.41 14.68
N GLY A 131 7.74 3.59 14.77
CA GLY A 131 8.24 3.14 16.08
C GLY A 131 9.33 2.08 15.99
N GLU A 132 9.59 1.45 17.12
CA GLU A 132 10.56 0.38 17.27
C GLU A 132 9.86 -0.99 17.13
N TYR A 133 10.47 -1.86 16.35
CA TYR A 133 10.01 -3.22 16.12
C TYR A 133 11.16 -4.20 16.36
N THR A 134 10.86 -5.28 17.06
CA THR A 134 11.86 -6.33 17.35
C THR A 134 11.51 -7.60 16.59
N ALA A 135 12.21 -7.84 15.49
CA ALA A 135 12.09 -9.03 14.66
C ALA A 135 13.32 -9.13 13.76
N ARG A 136 13.40 -10.18 12.93
CA ARG A 136 14.39 -10.29 11.85
C ARG A 136 13.80 -9.92 10.50
N PHE A 137 12.56 -10.36 10.23
CA PHE A 137 11.91 -10.19 8.94
C PHE A 137 10.67 -9.30 9.06
N PHE A 138 10.50 -8.42 8.07
CA PHE A 138 9.36 -7.50 8.00
C PHE A 138 8.72 -7.59 6.63
N LYS A 139 7.41 -7.79 6.62
CA LYS A 139 6.54 -7.67 5.44
C LYS A 139 5.66 -6.46 5.56
N PHE A 140 5.39 -5.84 4.44
CA PHE A 140 4.49 -4.69 4.36
C PHE A 140 3.41 -4.94 3.32
N ARG A 141 2.26 -4.35 3.55
CA ARG A 141 1.21 -4.20 2.54
C ARG A 141 0.56 -2.83 2.65
N VAL A 142 0.00 -2.36 1.54
CA VAL A 142 -0.89 -1.21 1.51
C VAL A 142 -2.31 -1.73 1.49
N VAL A 143 -3.16 -1.19 2.34
CA VAL A 143 -4.60 -1.46 2.37
C VAL A 143 -5.31 -0.21 1.86
N LEU A 144 -6.15 -0.40 0.85
CA LEU A 144 -6.97 0.62 0.24
C LEU A 144 -8.42 0.43 0.67
N ILE A 145 -9.13 1.51 0.93
CA ILE A 145 -10.51 1.49 1.42
C ILE A 145 -11.32 2.54 0.64
N SER A 146 -12.43 2.12 0.05
CA SER A 146 -13.51 2.97 -0.42
C SER A 146 -14.69 2.85 0.53
N ARG A 147 -15.30 3.96 0.90
CA ARG A 147 -16.48 3.98 1.80
C ARG A 147 -17.78 4.27 1.08
N ASP A 148 -17.70 4.70 -0.15
CA ASP A 148 -18.85 5.04 -1.00
C ASP A 148 -18.94 4.19 -2.28
N GLY A 149 -17.91 3.40 -2.57
CA GLY A 149 -17.80 2.63 -3.81
C GLY A 149 -17.49 3.49 -5.05
N ALA A 150 -17.68 4.80 -4.97
CA ALA A 150 -17.54 5.71 -6.10
C ALA A 150 -16.13 6.33 -6.19
N SER A 151 -15.30 6.19 -5.16
CA SER A 151 -13.96 6.75 -5.10
C SER A 151 -12.91 5.71 -4.74
N THR A 152 -11.71 5.87 -5.30
CA THR A 152 -10.55 5.02 -5.00
C THR A 152 -9.36 5.85 -4.55
N PRO A 153 -8.58 5.39 -3.55
CA PRO A 153 -7.29 5.97 -3.29
C PRO A 153 -6.29 5.54 -4.38
N VAL A 154 -5.50 6.49 -4.85
CA VAL A 154 -4.45 6.31 -5.85
C VAL A 154 -3.11 6.42 -5.14
N VAL A 155 -2.43 5.32 -4.90
CA VAL A 155 -1.16 5.27 -4.18
C VAL A 155 -0.01 5.24 -5.18
N SER A 156 0.73 6.33 -5.28
CA SER A 156 1.83 6.50 -6.24
C SER A 156 3.19 6.13 -5.67
N GLU A 157 3.38 6.24 -4.34
CA GLU A 157 4.67 5.96 -3.72
C GLU A 157 4.50 5.43 -2.30
N VAL A 158 5.30 4.41 -1.97
CA VAL A 158 5.47 3.91 -0.61
C VAL A 158 6.97 3.77 -0.34
N THR A 159 7.45 4.48 0.67
CA THR A 159 8.83 4.38 1.13
C THR A 159 8.87 3.84 2.55
N VAL A 160 9.67 2.81 2.78
CA VAL A 160 9.94 2.24 4.11
C VAL A 160 11.42 2.38 4.41
N THR A 161 11.73 2.97 5.57
CA THR A 161 13.10 3.12 6.06
C THR A 161 13.26 2.34 7.36
N VAL A 162 14.27 1.49 7.40
CA VAL A 162 14.63 0.70 8.57
C VAL A 162 15.97 1.21 9.09
N ASP A 163 15.97 1.74 10.30
CA ASP A 163 17.15 2.26 10.98
C ASP A 163 17.49 1.36 12.18
N MET A 164 18.69 0.83 12.18
CA MET A 164 19.21 0.02 13.27
C MET A 164 20.20 0.86 14.09
N GLN A 165 20.08 0.78 15.40
CA GLN A 165 21.03 1.46 16.29
C GLN A 165 22.46 1.01 16.02
N ASP A 166 23.38 1.95 16.08
CA ASP A 166 24.81 1.67 16.01
C ASP A 166 25.21 0.67 17.10
N ARG A 167 25.95 -0.35 16.71
CA ARG A 167 26.47 -1.34 17.64
C ARG A 167 27.86 -0.95 18.07
N ILE A 168 28.03 -0.76 19.36
CA ILE A 168 29.35 -0.51 19.99
C ILE A 168 29.74 -1.78 20.75
N PHE A 169 30.85 -2.34 20.36
CA PHE A 169 31.50 -3.42 21.14
C PHE A 169 32.73 -2.86 21.81
N SER A 170 32.83 -3.05 23.12
CA SER A 170 34.01 -2.71 23.90
C SER A 170 34.56 -3.96 24.57
N GLY A 171 35.85 -4.12 24.57
CA GLY A 171 36.55 -5.20 25.27
C GLY A 171 37.82 -4.67 25.92
N ASN A 172 38.12 -5.15 27.11
CA ASN A 172 39.30 -4.73 27.89
C ASN A 172 40.43 -5.76 27.84
N ASP A 173 40.22 -6.90 27.18
CA ASP A 173 41.10 -8.05 27.10
C ASP A 173 41.95 -8.11 25.82
N ILE A 174 41.93 -7.07 25.02
CA ILE A 174 42.77 -6.93 23.85
C ILE A 174 44.19 -6.50 24.31
N VAL A 175 45.02 -7.48 24.57
CA VAL A 175 46.43 -7.20 24.95
C VAL A 175 47.16 -6.63 23.73
N SER A 176 47.65 -5.39 23.84
CA SER A 176 48.51 -4.78 22.83
C SER A 176 49.86 -5.53 22.78
N GLY A 177 50.22 -6.07 21.63
CA GLY A 177 51.52 -6.70 21.37
C GLY A 177 52.04 -6.23 20.02
N THR A 178 53.29 -6.53 19.71
CA THR A 178 53.89 -6.25 18.42
C THR A 178 53.40 -7.29 17.41
N GLY A 179 52.41 -6.93 16.60
CA GLY A 179 51.88 -7.79 15.52
C GLY A 179 50.40 -7.54 15.23
N THR A 180 49.95 -8.09 14.10
CA THR A 180 48.53 -8.03 13.68
C THR A 180 47.69 -8.93 14.59
N LYS A 181 46.60 -8.41 15.14
CA LYS A 181 45.60 -9.17 15.90
C LYS A 181 44.28 -9.21 15.16
N SER A 182 43.69 -10.40 15.10
CA SER A 182 42.32 -10.58 14.65
C SER A 182 41.36 -10.48 15.81
N ILE A 183 40.39 -9.59 15.69
CA ILE A 183 39.27 -9.45 16.65
C ILE A 183 38.04 -10.04 15.97
N THR A 184 37.52 -11.11 16.58
CA THR A 184 36.29 -11.74 16.09
C THR A 184 35.11 -11.16 16.89
N PHE A 185 34.19 -10.52 16.18
CA PHE A 185 32.94 -10.06 16.79
C PHE A 185 31.96 -11.23 16.82
N THR A 186 31.27 -11.42 17.93
CA THR A 186 30.25 -12.46 18.10
C THR A 186 29.09 -12.31 17.10
N ASN A 187 28.80 -11.08 16.73
CA ASN A 187 27.84 -10.74 15.68
C ASN A 187 28.55 -9.87 14.63
N PRO A 188 28.83 -10.40 13.44
CA PRO A 188 29.52 -9.64 12.41
C PRO A 188 28.67 -8.45 11.93
N PHE A 189 29.35 -7.35 11.61
CA PHE A 189 28.72 -6.24 10.89
C PHE A 189 28.39 -6.70 9.45
N LYS A 190 27.21 -6.34 8.96
CA LYS A 190 26.87 -6.50 7.54
C LYS A 190 26.99 -5.17 6.83
#